data_41e77a3b2e640d11191deb6c549e5702
#
_entry.id   41e77a3b2e640d11191deb6c549e5702
#
_cell.length_a   1.000
_cell.length_b   1.000
_cell.length_c   1.000
_cell.angle_alpha   90.00
_cell.angle_beta   90.00
_cell.angle_gamma   90.00
#
_symmetry.space_group_name_H-M   'P 1'
#
loop_
_entity.id
_entity.type
_entity.pdbx_description
1 polymer ?
#
loop_
_entity_poly.entity_id
_entity_poly.type
_entity_poly.pdbx_seq_one_letter_code
_entity_poly.pdbx_strand_id
1 'polypeptide(L)'
;MTEPARDLVLAFCFPPYADSSAVVAAKRVRETGRPVDVIQNLMDEIRTRDESLERIAGDLIRQREPIASPSHFASWSSMARFSSLGVQAALRWDRAGADYERIYSRAMFAASHVLAGRLVLTRPELHWTAEFSDPLSRGVDGKVRRAGFPQGGLRRRFAARIEAAGFAPPSSDNAFEWLEHLAYALADEIIFTNDNQLEVMTSFIADDLAARVREHAVVRPHPTLPPEFYSLTDPSYPLEPDVRHIGYFGRFYASRGLDAVLDGLGTLPVRLREQLRLHVFSPQDEEVAAQVAARGLERWVRSSGSVPYLDSLALSSRMDVLLINDAITRGVFPVNPYLPSKWSDYRGSGRPVWGLVEPGSPLDRQPLDHRSPVGHATAAAQVLARIAGG
;
A
#
# COMPACT_ATOMS: atom_id res chain seq x y z
N MET A 1 27.06 -18.55 15.92
CA MET A 1 26.93 -17.07 15.80
C MET A 1 26.12 -16.83 14.52
N THR A 2 24.96 -16.21 14.61
CA THR A 2 24.19 -15.83 13.41
C THR A 2 24.93 -14.70 12.70
N GLU A 3 25.02 -14.79 11.37
CA GLU A 3 25.62 -13.76 10.54
C GLU A 3 24.96 -12.39 10.81
N PRO A 4 25.70 -11.27 10.89
CA PRO A 4 25.11 -9.96 11.15
C PRO A 4 24.11 -9.60 10.03
N ALA A 5 23.04 -8.88 10.39
CA ALA A 5 22.11 -8.39 9.40
C ALA A 5 22.79 -7.31 8.55
N ARG A 6 22.81 -7.49 7.23
CA ARG A 6 23.40 -6.51 6.29
C ARG A 6 22.35 -5.63 5.62
N ASP A 7 21.09 -5.85 5.92
CA ASP A 7 19.94 -5.14 5.36
C ASP A 7 19.26 -4.32 6.46
N LEU A 8 19.03 -3.04 6.19
CA LEU A 8 18.33 -2.12 7.09
C LEU A 8 17.02 -1.65 6.45
N VAL A 9 15.90 -1.90 7.13
CA VAL A 9 14.56 -1.47 6.71
C VAL A 9 14.20 -0.17 7.41
N LEU A 10 13.87 0.84 6.62
CA LEU A 10 13.47 2.16 7.04
C LEU A 10 11.98 2.34 6.75
N ALA A 11 11.13 1.98 7.69
CA ALA A 11 9.68 2.01 7.53
C ALA A 11 9.02 2.82 8.65
N PHE A 12 8.58 4.04 8.35
CA PHE A 12 7.91 4.88 9.34
C PHE A 12 6.74 4.15 10.01
N CYS A 13 6.01 3.33 9.27
CA CYS A 13 4.99 2.41 9.80
C CYS A 13 5.38 0.97 9.47
N PHE A 14 5.48 0.12 10.49
CA PHE A 14 5.83 -1.30 10.39
C PHE A 14 5.03 -2.09 11.43
N PRO A 15 4.86 -3.43 11.31
CA PRO A 15 4.21 -4.22 12.36
C PRO A 15 4.80 -3.92 13.76
N PRO A 16 3.95 -3.95 14.79
CA PRO A 16 2.59 -4.52 14.84
C PRO A 16 1.45 -3.55 14.47
N TYR A 17 1.71 -2.43 13.84
CA TYR A 17 0.66 -1.46 13.52
C TYR A 17 -0.20 -1.91 12.35
N ALA A 18 -1.54 -1.90 12.54
CA ALA A 18 -2.53 -2.26 11.53
C ALA A 18 -2.63 -1.17 10.44
N ASP A 19 -1.74 -1.24 9.48
CA ASP A 19 -1.63 -0.31 8.36
C ASP A 19 -1.17 -1.05 7.09
N SER A 20 -1.73 -0.70 5.94
CA SER A 20 -1.37 -1.34 4.67
C SER A 20 0.10 -1.14 4.30
N SER A 21 0.70 0.01 4.67
CA SER A 21 2.12 0.26 4.43
C SER A 21 3.01 -0.64 5.30
N ALA A 22 2.62 -0.85 6.56
CA ALA A 22 3.31 -1.74 7.49
C ALA A 22 3.28 -3.18 6.97
N VAL A 23 2.09 -3.65 6.57
CA VAL A 23 1.90 -4.99 6.01
C VAL A 23 2.76 -5.20 4.75
N VAL A 24 2.76 -4.25 3.82
CA VAL A 24 3.56 -4.39 2.59
C VAL A 24 5.06 -4.37 2.88
N ALA A 25 5.53 -3.53 3.80
CA ALA A 25 6.93 -3.54 4.22
C ALA A 25 7.35 -4.89 4.81
N ALA A 26 6.52 -5.47 5.69
CA ALA A 26 6.77 -6.81 6.23
C ALA A 26 6.73 -7.90 5.15
N LYS A 27 5.80 -7.83 4.20
CA LYS A 27 5.75 -8.74 3.05
C LYS A 27 7.03 -8.67 2.21
N ARG A 28 7.60 -7.48 2.00
CA ARG A 28 8.89 -7.33 1.30
C ARG A 28 10.02 -8.00 2.07
N VAL A 29 10.06 -7.84 3.39
CA VAL A 29 11.04 -8.55 4.23
C VAL A 29 10.85 -10.06 4.09
N ARG A 30 9.62 -10.57 4.19
CA ARG A 30 9.32 -12.00 4.00
C ARG A 30 9.74 -12.49 2.60
N GLU A 31 9.47 -11.72 1.55
CA GLU A 31 9.83 -12.05 0.17
C GLU A 31 11.35 -12.20 -0.03
N THR A 32 12.15 -11.37 0.65
CA THR A 32 13.62 -11.49 0.60
C THR A 32 14.14 -12.70 1.36
N GLY A 33 13.43 -13.14 2.40
CA GLY A 33 13.83 -14.24 3.27
C GLY A 33 15.11 -13.97 4.08
N ARG A 34 15.62 -12.74 4.08
CA ARG A 34 16.87 -12.37 4.75
C ARG A 34 16.62 -11.71 6.10
N PRO A 35 17.46 -11.97 7.10
CA PRO A 35 17.42 -11.23 8.36
C PRO A 35 17.66 -9.74 8.14
N VAL A 36 16.86 -8.91 8.81
CA VAL A 36 16.93 -7.44 8.71
C VAL A 36 16.92 -6.79 10.08
N ASP A 37 17.44 -5.56 10.14
CA ASP A 37 17.17 -4.63 11.22
C ASP A 37 16.12 -3.60 10.78
N VAL A 38 15.28 -3.12 11.69
CA VAL A 38 14.15 -2.24 11.34
C VAL A 38 14.20 -0.96 12.18
N ILE A 39 14.12 0.18 11.51
CA ILE A 39 13.85 1.49 12.14
C ILE A 39 12.43 1.90 11.79
N GLN A 40 11.57 2.03 12.80
CA GLN A 40 10.16 2.39 12.66
C GLN A 40 9.75 3.51 13.62
N ASN A 41 8.61 4.16 13.36
CA ASN A 41 8.02 5.10 14.29
C ASN A 41 7.01 4.43 15.22
N LEU A 42 6.85 4.95 16.41
CA LEU A 42 5.69 4.66 17.25
C LEU A 42 4.46 5.33 16.65
N MET A 43 3.42 4.56 16.40
CA MET A 43 2.20 5.00 15.71
C MET A 43 0.95 4.88 16.59
N ASP A 44 1.12 4.70 17.89
CA ASP A 44 0.03 4.42 18.85
C ASP A 44 -1.06 5.50 18.86
N GLU A 45 -0.72 6.75 18.48
CA GLU A 45 -1.68 7.86 18.41
C GLU A 45 -2.68 7.73 17.24
N ILE A 46 -2.30 7.04 16.15
CA ILE A 46 -3.09 7.02 14.90
C ILE A 46 -3.31 5.63 14.32
N ARG A 47 -2.74 4.59 14.91
CA ARG A 47 -2.88 3.20 14.47
C ARG A 47 -3.08 2.27 15.66
N THR A 48 -3.99 1.35 15.51
CA THR A 48 -4.13 0.23 16.43
C THR A 48 -3.00 -0.78 16.24
N ARG A 49 -2.64 -1.47 17.32
CA ARG A 49 -1.72 -2.60 17.24
C ARG A 49 -2.49 -3.88 16.93
N ASP A 50 -1.89 -4.69 16.09
CA ASP A 50 -2.30 -6.07 15.81
C ASP A 50 -1.04 -6.93 15.85
N GLU A 51 -0.80 -7.55 17.02
CA GLU A 51 0.39 -8.36 17.26
C GLU A 51 0.47 -9.58 16.32
N SER A 52 -0.64 -9.99 15.72
CA SER A 52 -0.65 -11.08 14.74
C SER A 52 0.18 -10.75 13.49
N LEU A 53 0.33 -9.46 13.15
CA LEU A 53 1.13 -9.00 12.02
C LEU A 53 2.62 -9.34 12.15
N GLU A 54 3.13 -9.55 13.38
CA GLU A 54 4.50 -10.02 13.60
C GLU A 54 4.75 -11.39 12.96
N ARG A 55 3.72 -12.18 12.75
CA ARG A 55 3.83 -13.47 12.05
C ARG A 55 4.25 -13.34 10.58
N ILE A 56 4.11 -12.14 9.98
CA ILE A 56 4.49 -11.94 8.58
C ILE A 56 6.00 -12.02 8.40
N ALA A 57 6.78 -11.34 9.25
CA ALA A 57 8.22 -11.26 9.10
C ALA A 57 9.00 -11.18 10.43
N GLY A 58 8.35 -11.34 11.58
CA GLY A 58 8.98 -11.17 12.89
C GLY A 58 10.18 -12.09 13.13
N ASP A 59 10.15 -13.30 12.57
CA ASP A 59 11.24 -14.29 12.60
C ASP A 59 12.50 -13.85 11.81
N LEU A 60 12.37 -12.87 10.92
CA LEU A 60 13.46 -12.29 10.13
C LEU A 60 14.01 -11.00 10.75
N ILE A 61 13.36 -10.45 11.78
CA ILE A 61 13.79 -9.20 12.41
C ILE A 61 14.76 -9.51 13.54
N ARG A 62 15.99 -9.03 13.42
CA ARG A 62 17.04 -9.24 14.42
C ARG A 62 17.00 -8.21 15.53
N GLN A 63 16.81 -6.94 15.16
CA GLN A 63 16.63 -5.85 16.10
C GLN A 63 15.72 -4.78 15.54
N ARG A 64 15.13 -3.99 16.41
CA ARG A 64 14.15 -2.96 16.08
C ARG A 64 14.41 -1.69 16.88
N GLU A 65 14.37 -0.53 16.21
CA GLU A 65 14.39 0.78 16.85
C GLU A 65 13.02 1.46 16.69
N PRO A 66 12.18 1.48 17.71
CA PRO A 66 10.96 2.27 17.73
C PRO A 66 11.29 3.73 18.07
N ILE A 67 11.06 4.63 17.13
CA ILE A 67 11.31 6.07 17.31
C ILE A 67 10.04 6.78 17.74
N ALA A 68 10.10 7.57 18.81
CA ALA A 68 9.02 8.44 19.23
C ALA A 68 9.11 9.78 18.49
N SER A 69 8.49 9.88 17.31
CA SER A 69 8.26 11.13 16.62
C SER A 69 6.76 11.33 16.35
N PRO A 70 6.29 12.59 16.24
CA PRO A 70 4.87 12.84 15.95
C PRO A 70 4.43 12.12 14.66
N SER A 71 3.24 11.53 14.66
CA SER A 71 2.75 10.68 13.56
C SER A 71 2.01 11.48 12.46
N HIS A 72 2.40 12.73 12.22
CA HIS A 72 1.76 13.60 11.23
C HIS A 72 2.28 13.31 9.82
N PHE A 73 1.37 12.95 8.91
CA PHE A 73 1.70 12.58 7.52
C PHE A 73 2.42 13.69 6.74
N ALA A 74 1.92 14.93 6.82
CA ALA A 74 2.42 16.07 6.05
C ALA A 74 3.13 17.12 6.93
N SER A 75 4.00 16.66 7.84
CA SER A 75 4.74 17.53 8.75
C SER A 75 6.25 17.32 8.62
N TRP A 76 6.94 18.39 8.21
CA TRP A 76 8.42 18.35 8.17
C TRP A 76 9.04 18.11 9.54
N SER A 77 8.51 18.67 10.61
CA SER A 77 9.03 18.44 11.96
C SER A 77 8.99 16.97 12.37
N SER A 78 7.91 16.26 11.99
CA SER A 78 7.77 14.83 12.17
C SER A 78 8.84 14.07 11.37
N MET A 79 8.96 14.36 10.07
CA MET A 79 9.95 13.74 9.19
C MET A 79 11.38 13.99 9.66
N ALA A 80 11.68 15.23 10.07
CA ALA A 80 13.01 15.64 10.53
C ALA A 80 13.38 14.93 11.84
N ARG A 81 12.45 14.83 12.80
CA ARG A 81 12.70 14.14 14.07
C ARG A 81 12.94 12.66 13.84
N PHE A 82 12.03 11.98 13.14
CA PHE A 82 12.19 10.56 12.80
C PHE A 82 13.53 10.28 12.12
N SER A 83 13.84 11.03 11.07
CA SER A 83 15.07 10.82 10.32
C SER A 83 16.34 11.14 11.12
N SER A 84 16.32 12.14 12.02
CA SER A 84 17.47 12.47 12.86
C SER A 84 17.78 11.37 13.86
N LEU A 85 16.76 10.86 14.55
CA LEU A 85 16.90 9.77 15.51
C LEU A 85 17.23 8.44 14.80
N GLY A 86 16.63 8.20 13.64
CA GLY A 86 16.89 7.01 12.83
C GLY A 86 18.34 6.93 12.33
N VAL A 87 18.92 8.05 11.88
CA VAL A 87 20.36 8.10 11.53
C VAL A 87 21.24 7.76 12.75
N GLN A 88 20.91 8.32 13.92
CA GLN A 88 21.67 8.01 15.14
C GLN A 88 21.61 6.52 15.49
N ALA A 89 20.43 5.90 15.36
CA ALA A 89 20.23 4.48 15.59
C ALA A 89 21.04 3.63 14.59
N ALA A 90 20.90 3.89 13.29
CA ALA A 90 21.63 3.17 12.25
C ALA A 90 23.15 3.25 12.45
N LEU A 91 23.70 4.44 12.69
CA LEU A 91 25.13 4.63 12.92
C LEU A 91 25.60 4.02 14.25
N ARG A 92 24.75 3.93 15.27
CA ARG A 92 25.05 3.22 16.51
C ARG A 92 25.19 1.72 16.26
N TRP A 93 24.26 1.14 15.51
CA TRP A 93 24.28 -0.28 15.15
C TRP A 93 25.45 -0.63 14.24
N ASP A 94 25.76 0.23 13.28
CA ASP A 94 26.91 0.08 12.39
C ASP A 94 28.24 0.00 13.19
N ARG A 95 28.43 0.95 14.15
CA ARG A 95 29.62 0.90 15.06
C ARG A 95 29.66 -0.33 15.96
N ALA A 96 28.51 -0.95 16.21
CA ALA A 96 28.41 -2.21 16.94
C ALA A 96 28.60 -3.45 16.05
N GLY A 97 28.94 -3.27 14.77
CA GLY A 97 29.28 -4.35 13.83
C GLY A 97 28.11 -4.84 12.97
N ALA A 98 27.06 -4.04 12.81
CA ALA A 98 25.96 -4.40 11.89
C ALA A 98 26.41 -4.40 10.42
N ASP A 99 27.36 -3.50 10.07
CA ASP A 99 27.99 -3.39 8.73
C ASP A 99 26.97 -3.43 7.58
N TYR A 100 26.05 -2.46 7.59
CA TYR A 100 25.00 -2.40 6.58
C TYR A 100 25.53 -2.17 5.17
N GLU A 101 25.05 -2.93 4.22
CA GLU A 101 25.30 -2.78 2.79
C GLU A 101 24.09 -2.25 2.02
N ARG A 102 22.90 -2.59 2.50
CA ARG A 102 21.65 -2.25 1.80
C ARG A 102 20.67 -1.59 2.75
N ILE A 103 20.00 -0.57 2.22
CA ILE A 103 18.86 0.06 2.88
C ILE A 103 17.61 -0.03 1.98
N TYR A 104 16.50 -0.37 2.59
CA TYR A 104 15.18 -0.34 1.95
C TYR A 104 14.32 0.69 2.64
N SER A 105 13.72 1.59 1.87
CA SER A 105 12.76 2.58 2.38
C SER A 105 11.45 2.55 1.60
N ARG A 106 10.32 2.68 2.30
CA ARG A 106 9.00 2.66 1.68
C ARG A 106 8.25 3.97 1.96
N ALA A 107 7.81 4.62 0.89
CA ALA A 107 7.10 5.89 0.95
C ALA A 107 5.59 5.73 0.73
N MET A 108 4.85 5.30 1.76
CA MET A 108 3.55 5.84 2.09
C MET A 108 3.74 7.05 3.01
N PHE A 109 4.61 6.88 4.01
CA PHE A 109 5.08 7.96 4.86
C PHE A 109 6.44 8.45 4.35
N ALA A 110 6.48 9.69 3.89
CA ALA A 110 7.66 10.32 3.28
C ALA A 110 8.91 10.30 4.19
N ALA A 111 8.71 10.25 5.50
CA ALA A 111 9.77 10.21 6.50
C ALA A 111 10.79 9.07 6.30
N SER A 112 10.35 7.93 5.74
CA SER A 112 11.24 6.81 5.43
C SER A 112 12.30 7.20 4.39
N HIS A 113 11.91 7.93 3.33
CA HIS A 113 12.85 8.41 2.30
C HIS A 113 13.75 9.54 2.81
N VAL A 114 13.27 10.39 3.75
CA VAL A 114 14.14 11.38 4.41
C VAL A 114 15.26 10.67 5.16
N LEU A 115 14.94 9.62 5.90
CA LEU A 115 15.92 8.86 6.65
C LEU A 115 16.94 8.19 5.71
N ALA A 116 16.47 7.54 4.66
CA ALA A 116 17.35 6.93 3.64
C ALA A 116 18.27 7.97 2.99
N GLY A 117 17.72 9.09 2.51
CA GLY A 117 18.50 10.17 1.94
C GLY A 117 19.57 10.74 2.89
N ARG A 118 19.27 10.84 4.19
CA ARG A 118 20.25 11.27 5.19
C ARG A 118 21.34 10.23 5.43
N LEU A 119 21.02 8.94 5.37
CA LEU A 119 22.00 7.87 5.48
C LEU A 119 22.96 7.88 4.29
N VAL A 120 22.48 7.98 3.07
CA VAL A 120 23.36 8.04 1.87
C VAL A 120 24.18 9.33 1.78
N LEU A 121 23.82 10.41 2.48
CA LEU A 121 24.70 11.57 2.67
C LEU A 121 25.91 11.26 3.55
N THR A 122 25.80 10.26 4.42
CA THR A 122 26.83 9.90 5.42
C THR A 122 27.59 8.64 4.99
N ARG A 123 26.89 7.72 4.35
CA ARG A 123 27.31 6.41 3.87
C ARG A 123 26.93 6.27 2.38
N PRO A 124 27.64 6.96 1.46
CA PRO A 124 27.28 6.97 0.04
C PRO A 124 27.45 5.62 -0.66
N GLU A 125 28.10 4.67 -0.04
CA GLU A 125 28.28 3.29 -0.50
C GLU A 125 27.08 2.39 -0.24
N LEU A 126 26.11 2.81 0.57
CA LEU A 126 24.92 2.03 0.85
C LEU A 126 24.05 1.89 -0.40
N HIS A 127 23.77 0.65 -0.79
CA HIS A 127 22.79 0.38 -1.86
C HIS A 127 21.37 0.73 -1.37
N TRP A 128 20.73 1.70 -1.99
CA TRP A 128 19.40 2.18 -1.61
C TRP A 128 18.32 1.69 -2.55
N THR A 129 17.39 0.87 -2.04
CA THR A 129 16.13 0.53 -2.68
C THR A 129 15.01 1.43 -2.14
N ALA A 130 14.43 2.28 -2.98
CA ALA A 130 13.32 3.17 -2.65
C ALA A 130 12.02 2.64 -3.25
N GLU A 131 11.01 2.30 -2.43
CA GLU A 131 9.69 1.84 -2.89
C GLU A 131 8.63 2.93 -2.73
N PHE A 132 7.92 3.23 -3.82
CA PHE A 132 6.77 4.12 -3.82
C PHE A 132 5.47 3.31 -3.85
N SER A 133 4.60 3.52 -2.86
CA SER A 133 3.26 2.91 -2.85
C SER A 133 2.30 3.60 -3.82
N ASP A 134 2.41 4.92 -3.90
CA ASP A 134 1.57 5.83 -4.70
C ASP A 134 2.42 7.04 -5.10
N PRO A 135 1.95 7.91 -6.03
CA PRO A 135 2.54 9.22 -6.23
C PRO A 135 2.62 9.98 -4.89
N LEU A 136 3.84 10.35 -4.47
CA LEU A 136 4.07 10.90 -3.14
C LEU A 136 3.66 12.36 -3.06
N SER A 137 4.04 13.17 -4.05
CA SER A 137 3.74 14.60 -4.11
C SER A 137 2.31 14.90 -4.55
N ARG A 138 1.52 13.91 -4.98
CA ARG A 138 0.16 14.11 -5.47
C ARG A 138 -0.85 13.17 -4.85
N GLY A 139 -2.06 13.71 -4.57
CA GLY A 139 -3.21 12.93 -4.10
C GLY A 139 -3.93 12.21 -5.24
N VAL A 140 -4.86 11.34 -4.89
CA VAL A 140 -5.75 10.66 -5.84
C VAL A 140 -6.64 11.63 -6.64
N ASP A 141 -6.84 12.83 -6.10
CA ASP A 141 -7.55 13.95 -6.72
C ASP A 141 -6.64 14.85 -7.58
N GLY A 142 -5.38 14.45 -7.79
CA GLY A 142 -4.36 15.19 -8.54
C GLY A 142 -3.76 16.40 -7.80
N LYS A 143 -4.30 16.76 -6.64
CA LYS A 143 -3.80 17.90 -5.89
C LYS A 143 -2.42 17.65 -5.33
N VAL A 144 -1.58 18.70 -5.39
CA VAL A 144 -0.24 18.66 -4.81
C VAL A 144 -0.33 18.55 -3.29
N ARG A 145 0.24 17.50 -2.73
CA ARG A 145 0.46 17.40 -1.29
C ARG A 145 1.60 18.34 -0.88
N ARG A 146 1.43 19.06 0.20
CA ARG A 146 2.41 20.05 0.65
C ARG A 146 2.84 19.81 2.08
N ALA A 147 4.16 19.86 2.29
CA ALA A 147 4.80 20.00 3.58
C ALA A 147 6.00 20.93 3.39
N GLY A 148 6.09 22.00 4.17
CA GLY A 148 7.19 22.96 4.01
C GLY A 148 8.53 22.32 4.35
N PHE A 149 9.50 22.38 3.44
CA PHE A 149 10.89 22.01 3.69
C PHE A 149 11.73 23.26 3.93
N PRO A 150 12.09 23.56 5.19
CA PRO A 150 12.80 24.80 5.53
C PRO A 150 14.14 24.94 4.82
N GLN A 151 14.50 26.17 4.50
CA GLN A 151 15.87 26.50 4.10
C GLN A 151 16.82 26.15 5.25
N GLY A 152 17.93 25.47 4.96
CA GLY A 152 18.87 25.08 6.00
C GLY A 152 19.96 24.14 5.53
N GLY A 153 20.80 23.71 6.46
CA GLY A 153 21.95 22.85 6.16
C GLY A 153 21.60 21.54 5.47
N LEU A 154 20.52 20.87 5.92
CA LEU A 154 20.10 19.60 5.32
C LEU A 154 19.62 19.79 3.88
N ARG A 155 18.78 20.81 3.61
CA ARG A 155 18.29 21.09 2.25
C ARG A 155 19.46 21.42 1.30
N ARG A 156 20.44 22.19 1.76
CA ARG A 156 21.65 22.48 0.96
C ARG A 156 22.46 21.22 0.68
N ARG A 157 22.63 20.34 1.67
CA ARG A 157 23.34 19.06 1.46
C ARG A 157 22.62 18.14 0.48
N PHE A 158 21.28 18.09 0.53
CA PHE A 158 20.49 17.34 -0.46
C PHE A 158 20.64 17.95 -1.85
N ALA A 159 20.54 19.28 -1.99
CA ALA A 159 20.75 19.96 -3.26
C ALA A 159 22.13 19.62 -3.84
N ALA A 160 23.19 19.82 -3.07
CA ALA A 160 24.56 19.53 -3.53
C ALA A 160 24.76 18.05 -3.91
N ARG A 161 24.08 17.12 -3.25
CA ARG A 161 24.19 15.70 -3.59
C ARG A 161 23.43 15.34 -4.87
N ILE A 162 22.26 15.96 -5.11
CA ILE A 162 21.50 15.85 -6.36
C ILE A 162 22.30 16.45 -7.53
N GLU A 163 22.88 17.64 -7.33
CA GLU A 163 23.75 18.30 -8.32
C GLU A 163 25.00 17.48 -8.65
N ALA A 164 25.63 16.88 -7.64
CA ALA A 164 26.76 15.98 -7.82
C ALA A 164 26.40 14.69 -8.58
N ALA A 165 25.14 14.29 -8.57
CA ALA A 165 24.61 13.20 -9.39
C ALA A 165 24.24 13.66 -10.83
N GLY A 166 24.39 14.95 -11.17
CA GLY A 166 24.16 15.51 -12.49
C GLY A 166 22.76 16.07 -12.72
N PHE A 167 21.93 16.23 -11.67
CA PHE A 167 20.53 16.65 -11.80
C PHE A 167 20.27 17.99 -11.10
N ALA A 168 19.26 18.73 -11.58
CA ALA A 168 18.82 19.95 -10.92
C ALA A 168 17.97 19.61 -9.69
N PRO A 169 18.24 20.21 -8.50
CA PRO A 169 17.39 20.05 -7.34
C PRO A 169 16.05 20.76 -7.53
N PRO A 170 14.97 20.37 -6.79
CA PRO A 170 13.70 21.06 -6.84
C PRO A 170 13.82 22.53 -6.46
N SER A 171 13.15 23.41 -7.20
CA SER A 171 13.08 24.85 -6.90
C SER A 171 12.07 25.17 -5.77
N SER A 172 11.10 24.29 -5.56
CA SER A 172 10.05 24.46 -4.55
C SER A 172 10.56 24.27 -3.12
N ASP A 173 9.75 24.67 -2.13
CA ASP A 173 9.95 24.37 -0.72
C ASP A 173 9.11 23.14 -0.25
N ASN A 174 8.55 22.37 -1.17
CA ASN A 174 7.70 21.23 -0.86
C ASN A 174 8.51 19.98 -0.55
N ALA A 175 8.50 19.51 0.70
CA ALA A 175 9.22 18.31 1.12
C ALA A 175 8.88 17.07 0.28
N PHE A 176 7.63 16.89 -0.13
CA PHE A 176 7.24 15.72 -0.93
C PHE A 176 7.95 15.68 -2.30
N GLU A 177 8.06 16.82 -2.98
CA GLU A 177 8.79 16.94 -4.24
C GLU A 177 10.29 16.69 -4.03
N TRP A 178 10.87 17.22 -2.96
CA TRP A 178 12.27 16.98 -2.61
C TRP A 178 12.58 15.50 -2.39
N LEU A 179 11.65 14.77 -1.74
CA LEU A 179 11.86 13.38 -1.42
C LEU A 179 11.68 12.44 -2.60
N GLU A 180 10.77 12.76 -3.53
CA GLU A 180 10.72 12.12 -4.82
C GLU A 180 12.03 12.35 -5.60
N HIS A 181 12.46 13.60 -5.75
CA HIS A 181 13.71 13.91 -6.46
C HIS A 181 14.94 13.26 -5.81
N LEU A 182 15.00 13.23 -4.49
CA LEU A 182 16.11 12.60 -3.78
C LEU A 182 16.19 11.11 -4.09
N ALA A 183 15.07 10.40 -4.04
CA ALA A 183 15.03 8.98 -4.41
C ALA A 183 15.33 8.79 -5.91
N TYR A 184 14.77 9.64 -6.79
CA TYR A 184 14.99 9.56 -8.23
C TYR A 184 16.45 9.79 -8.60
N ALA A 185 17.13 10.73 -7.95
CA ALA A 185 18.52 11.05 -8.24
C ALA A 185 19.53 10.09 -7.60
N LEU A 186 19.21 9.48 -6.45
CA LEU A 186 20.22 8.82 -5.62
C LEU A 186 19.96 7.34 -5.30
N ALA A 187 18.73 6.84 -5.45
CA ALA A 187 18.47 5.42 -5.20
C ALA A 187 19.06 4.56 -6.33
N ASP A 188 19.58 3.39 -5.96
CA ASP A 188 20.12 2.40 -6.88
C ASP A 188 19.01 1.57 -7.53
N GLU A 189 17.92 1.35 -6.81
CA GLU A 189 16.71 0.69 -7.29
C GLU A 189 15.47 1.50 -6.85
N ILE A 190 14.54 1.73 -7.78
CA ILE A 190 13.30 2.46 -7.51
C ILE A 190 12.12 1.57 -7.85
N ILE A 191 11.39 1.12 -6.82
CA ILE A 191 10.25 0.22 -6.99
C ILE A 191 8.97 1.02 -7.17
N PHE A 192 8.28 0.76 -8.29
CA PHE A 192 6.92 1.20 -8.58
C PHE A 192 5.98 0.00 -8.58
N THR A 193 4.74 0.18 -8.14
CA THR A 193 3.76 -0.92 -8.06
C THR A 193 3.25 -1.36 -9.44
N ASN A 194 3.33 -0.47 -10.45
CA ASN A 194 2.88 -0.70 -11.81
C ASN A 194 3.45 0.33 -12.80
N ASP A 195 3.38 0.04 -14.11
CA ASP A 195 3.91 0.91 -15.17
C ASP A 195 3.21 2.28 -15.25
N ASN A 196 1.89 2.35 -15.01
CA ASN A 196 1.17 3.62 -15.02
C ASN A 196 1.66 4.55 -13.89
N GLN A 197 2.02 3.99 -12.72
CA GLN A 197 2.59 4.78 -11.63
C GLN A 197 3.94 5.38 -12.06
N LEU A 198 4.82 4.58 -12.67
CA LEU A 198 6.09 5.04 -13.21
C LEU A 198 5.86 6.16 -14.24
N GLU A 199 4.96 5.96 -15.19
CA GLU A 199 4.62 6.95 -16.22
C GLU A 199 4.13 8.27 -15.61
N VAL A 200 3.14 8.20 -14.70
CA VAL A 200 2.59 9.40 -14.05
C VAL A 200 3.64 10.11 -13.23
N MET A 201 4.43 9.39 -12.42
CA MET A 201 5.42 10.03 -11.55
C MET A 201 6.56 10.65 -12.35
N THR A 202 6.98 10.05 -13.46
CA THR A 202 8.02 10.64 -14.33
C THR A 202 7.52 11.78 -15.20
N SER A 203 6.22 11.94 -15.41
CA SER A 203 5.65 13.06 -16.20
C SER A 203 5.73 14.43 -15.51
N PHE A 204 6.08 14.47 -14.23
CA PHE A 204 6.15 15.72 -13.44
C PHE A 204 7.60 16.20 -13.19
N ILE A 205 8.58 15.57 -13.76
CA ILE A 205 10.01 15.89 -13.55
C ILE A 205 10.72 16.16 -14.89
N ALA A 206 11.94 16.69 -14.84
CA ALA A 206 12.73 16.95 -16.02
C ALA A 206 13.11 15.65 -16.76
N ASP A 207 13.29 15.74 -18.09
CA ASP A 207 13.48 14.57 -18.96
C ASP A 207 14.74 13.76 -18.63
N ASP A 208 15.84 14.42 -18.25
CA ASP A 208 17.08 13.79 -17.82
C ASP A 208 16.90 12.95 -16.55
N LEU A 209 16.22 13.51 -15.55
CA LEU A 209 15.89 12.77 -14.33
C LEU A 209 14.88 11.66 -14.59
N ALA A 210 13.89 11.89 -15.47
CA ALA A 210 12.93 10.87 -15.88
C ALA A 210 13.61 9.70 -16.61
N ALA A 211 14.62 9.97 -17.43
CA ALA A 211 15.42 8.93 -18.09
C ALA A 211 16.16 8.06 -17.05
N ARG A 212 16.83 8.70 -16.07
CA ARG A 212 17.48 7.97 -14.98
C ARG A 212 16.49 7.13 -14.18
N VAL A 213 15.30 7.69 -13.85
CA VAL A 213 14.29 6.94 -13.11
C VAL A 213 13.89 5.68 -13.87
N ARG A 214 13.68 5.76 -15.19
CA ARG A 214 13.33 4.59 -16.01
C ARG A 214 14.45 3.55 -16.07
N GLU A 215 15.72 3.97 -16.04
CA GLU A 215 16.88 3.07 -16.00
C GLU A 215 16.96 2.28 -14.69
N HIS A 216 16.65 2.92 -13.56
CA HIS A 216 16.70 2.32 -12.21
C HIS A 216 15.35 1.79 -11.71
N ALA A 217 14.29 1.92 -12.53
CA ALA A 217 12.94 1.50 -12.15
C ALA A 217 12.77 -0.03 -12.17
N VAL A 218 12.18 -0.55 -11.13
CA VAL A 218 11.67 -1.91 -11.07
C VAL A 218 10.16 -1.86 -10.85
N VAL A 219 9.39 -2.32 -11.83
CA VAL A 219 7.95 -2.48 -11.70
C VAL A 219 7.67 -3.77 -10.96
N ARG A 220 7.28 -3.65 -9.70
CA ARG A 220 7.04 -4.79 -8.81
C ARG A 220 5.78 -4.55 -7.98
N PRO A 221 4.67 -5.25 -8.26
CA PRO A 221 3.46 -5.19 -7.43
C PRO A 221 3.75 -5.54 -5.97
N HIS A 222 2.81 -5.23 -5.09
CA HIS A 222 2.92 -5.65 -3.69
C HIS A 222 3.05 -7.18 -3.59
N PRO A 223 3.90 -7.70 -2.68
CA PRO A 223 4.11 -9.14 -2.55
C PRO A 223 2.84 -9.86 -2.12
N THR A 224 2.63 -11.04 -2.64
CA THR A 224 1.62 -12.00 -2.18
C THR A 224 2.25 -12.88 -1.10
N LEU A 225 1.56 -13.06 0.01
CA LEU A 225 2.02 -13.98 1.05
C LEU A 225 1.89 -15.44 0.58
N PRO A 226 2.76 -16.34 1.08
CA PRO A 226 2.66 -17.77 0.85
C PRO A 226 1.31 -18.36 1.30
N PRO A 227 0.86 -19.48 0.71
CA PRO A 227 -0.45 -20.07 0.96
C PRO A 227 -0.76 -20.35 2.44
N GLU A 228 0.23 -20.70 3.23
CA GLU A 228 0.07 -20.98 4.67
C GLU A 228 -0.49 -19.79 5.45
N PHE A 229 -0.28 -18.55 4.99
CA PHE A 229 -0.80 -17.35 5.65
C PHE A 229 -2.33 -17.25 5.56
N TYR A 230 -2.95 -17.92 4.63
CA TYR A 230 -4.41 -17.94 4.44
C TYR A 230 -5.12 -18.97 5.32
N SER A 231 -4.37 -19.73 6.13
CA SER A 231 -4.89 -20.68 7.11
C SER A 231 -4.26 -20.53 8.50
N LEU A 232 -3.55 -19.42 8.76
CA LEU A 232 -2.92 -19.15 10.06
C LEU A 232 -3.92 -18.89 11.18
N THR A 233 -5.10 -18.40 10.85
CA THR A 233 -6.20 -18.13 11.76
C THR A 233 -7.46 -18.83 11.28
N ASP A 234 -8.41 -19.07 12.19
CA ASP A 234 -9.72 -19.61 11.87
C ASP A 234 -10.81 -18.73 12.51
N PRO A 235 -11.10 -17.57 11.88
CA PRO A 235 -12.09 -16.66 12.41
C PRO A 235 -13.50 -17.27 12.37
N SER A 236 -14.20 -17.22 13.50
CA SER A 236 -15.58 -17.66 13.61
C SER A 236 -16.50 -16.70 12.85
N TYR A 237 -16.77 -17.01 11.59
CA TYR A 237 -17.68 -16.25 10.73
C TYR A 237 -18.60 -17.22 9.98
N PRO A 238 -19.93 -17.15 10.22
CA PRO A 238 -20.87 -18.09 9.63
C PRO A 238 -21.08 -17.79 8.14
N LEU A 239 -20.92 -18.81 7.30
CA LEU A 239 -21.32 -18.82 5.91
C LEU A 239 -22.52 -19.73 5.74
N GLU A 240 -23.52 -19.28 4.98
CA GLU A 240 -24.72 -20.06 4.70
C GLU A 240 -24.40 -21.17 3.68
N PRO A 241 -24.88 -22.41 3.88
CA PRO A 241 -24.71 -23.43 2.85
C PRO A 241 -25.54 -23.08 1.58
N ASP A 242 -25.14 -23.66 0.47
CA ASP A 242 -25.88 -23.64 -0.80
C ASP A 242 -26.11 -22.25 -1.43
N VAL A 243 -25.35 -21.23 -1.02
CA VAL A 243 -25.34 -19.90 -1.63
C VAL A 243 -23.91 -19.50 -1.98
N ARG A 244 -23.75 -18.54 -2.89
CA ARG A 244 -22.46 -18.00 -3.29
C ARG A 244 -22.10 -16.79 -2.45
N HIS A 245 -20.92 -16.83 -1.84
CA HIS A 245 -20.40 -15.80 -0.97
C HIS A 245 -19.44 -14.89 -1.71
N ILE A 246 -19.76 -13.60 -1.78
CA ILE A 246 -18.91 -12.56 -2.37
C ILE A 246 -18.33 -11.75 -1.22
N GLY A 247 -17.00 -11.69 -1.08
CA GLY A 247 -16.31 -10.98 -0.02
C GLY A 247 -15.67 -9.68 -0.47
N TYR A 248 -15.88 -8.59 0.26
CA TYR A 248 -15.15 -7.33 0.14
C TYR A 248 -14.49 -6.98 1.46
N PHE A 249 -13.19 -6.70 1.45
CA PHE A 249 -12.43 -6.33 2.64
C PHE A 249 -11.78 -4.95 2.46
N GLY A 250 -12.14 -3.97 3.28
CA GLY A 250 -11.41 -2.70 3.37
C GLY A 250 -12.24 -1.44 3.35
N ARG A 251 -11.55 -0.30 3.31
CA ARG A 251 -12.11 1.04 3.40
C ARG A 251 -12.64 1.51 2.05
N PHE A 252 -13.74 2.26 2.09
CA PHE A 252 -14.25 3.03 0.97
C PHE A 252 -13.67 4.45 0.96
N TYR A 253 -13.58 5.03 -0.22
CA TYR A 253 -13.18 6.40 -0.45
C TYR A 253 -14.18 7.03 -1.44
N ALA A 254 -14.23 8.35 -1.53
CA ALA A 254 -15.15 9.02 -2.46
C ALA A 254 -15.02 8.55 -3.92
N SER A 255 -13.83 8.07 -4.30
CA SER A 255 -13.54 7.49 -5.62
C SER A 255 -13.76 5.96 -5.71
N ARG A 256 -14.27 5.31 -4.64
CA ARG A 256 -14.43 3.85 -4.54
C ARG A 256 -15.63 3.53 -3.68
N GLY A 257 -16.78 3.26 -4.30
CA GLY A 257 -18.01 2.88 -3.63
C GLY A 257 -18.52 1.51 -4.05
N LEU A 258 -19.60 1.05 -3.42
CA LEU A 258 -20.32 -0.19 -3.77
C LEU A 258 -21.66 0.09 -4.44
N ASP A 259 -22.05 1.35 -4.67
CA ASP A 259 -23.37 1.73 -5.16
C ASP A 259 -23.79 0.92 -6.39
N ALA A 260 -22.92 0.83 -7.39
CA ALA A 260 -23.23 0.07 -8.61
C ALA A 260 -23.44 -1.44 -8.35
N VAL A 261 -22.77 -2.02 -7.36
CA VAL A 261 -22.96 -3.43 -6.99
C VAL A 261 -24.27 -3.61 -6.23
N LEU A 262 -24.59 -2.71 -5.30
CA LEU A 262 -25.85 -2.73 -4.56
C LEU A 262 -27.04 -2.49 -5.47
N ASP A 263 -26.96 -1.49 -6.36
CA ASP A 263 -28.01 -1.22 -7.36
C ASP A 263 -28.17 -2.40 -8.32
N GLY A 264 -27.06 -2.97 -8.80
CA GLY A 264 -27.07 -4.17 -9.63
C GLY A 264 -27.74 -5.37 -8.94
N LEU A 265 -27.40 -5.60 -7.66
CA LEU A 265 -28.02 -6.65 -6.85
C LEU A 265 -29.53 -6.42 -6.70
N GLY A 266 -29.95 -5.16 -6.48
CA GLY A 266 -31.35 -4.78 -6.37
C GLY A 266 -32.18 -5.06 -7.63
N THR A 267 -31.58 -5.01 -8.82
CA THR A 267 -32.28 -5.27 -10.10
C THR A 267 -32.39 -6.74 -10.46
N LEU A 268 -31.64 -7.63 -9.78
CA LEU A 268 -31.73 -9.07 -10.11
C LEU A 268 -33.10 -9.65 -9.75
N PRO A 269 -33.57 -10.66 -10.51
CA PRO A 269 -34.70 -11.49 -10.10
C PRO A 269 -34.46 -12.10 -8.71
N VAL A 270 -35.50 -12.17 -7.88
CA VAL A 270 -35.38 -12.68 -6.48
C VAL A 270 -34.72 -14.04 -6.43
N ARG A 271 -35.07 -14.95 -7.35
CA ARG A 271 -34.47 -16.29 -7.43
C ARG A 271 -32.95 -16.29 -7.54
N LEU A 272 -32.35 -15.31 -8.24
CA LEU A 272 -30.91 -15.18 -8.36
C LEU A 272 -30.31 -14.52 -7.13
N ARG A 273 -30.99 -13.51 -6.56
CA ARG A 273 -30.55 -12.89 -5.31
C ARG A 273 -30.47 -13.88 -4.15
N GLU A 274 -31.40 -14.83 -4.07
CA GLU A 274 -31.41 -15.87 -3.03
C GLU A 274 -30.13 -16.74 -3.08
N GLN A 275 -29.49 -16.87 -4.22
CA GLN A 275 -28.24 -17.62 -4.39
C GLN A 275 -26.99 -16.83 -4.01
N LEU A 276 -27.11 -15.58 -3.57
CA LEU A 276 -25.99 -14.68 -3.31
C LEU A 276 -25.98 -14.16 -1.88
N ARG A 277 -24.80 -14.02 -1.31
CA ARG A 277 -24.52 -13.24 -0.09
C ARG A 277 -23.30 -12.36 -0.32
N LEU A 278 -23.47 -11.04 -0.20
CA LEU A 278 -22.37 -10.08 -0.23
C LEU A 278 -21.96 -9.77 1.20
N HIS A 279 -20.70 -10.02 1.52
CA HIS A 279 -20.08 -9.75 2.81
C HIS A 279 -19.13 -8.55 2.67
N VAL A 280 -19.38 -7.50 3.45
CA VAL A 280 -18.60 -6.26 3.42
C VAL A 280 -17.94 -6.06 4.77
N PHE A 281 -16.63 -6.22 4.83
CA PHE A 281 -15.80 -5.97 6.00
C PHE A 281 -15.12 -4.61 5.86
N SER A 282 -15.63 -3.60 6.55
CA SER A 282 -15.18 -2.22 6.41
C SER A 282 -15.22 -1.47 7.74
N PRO A 283 -14.30 -0.52 7.99
CA PRO A 283 -14.44 0.38 9.13
C PRO A 283 -15.63 1.36 8.99
N GLN A 284 -16.29 1.37 7.84
CA GLN A 284 -17.46 2.19 7.50
C GLN A 284 -18.73 1.30 7.42
N ASP A 285 -18.81 0.29 8.28
CA ASP A 285 -19.89 -0.70 8.28
C ASP A 285 -21.26 -0.07 8.54
N GLU A 286 -21.36 0.96 9.38
CA GLU A 286 -22.61 1.70 9.61
C GLU A 286 -23.09 2.44 8.35
N GLU A 287 -22.18 3.10 7.63
CA GLU A 287 -22.49 3.78 6.35
C GLU A 287 -22.96 2.78 5.29
N VAL A 288 -22.29 1.62 5.22
CA VAL A 288 -22.65 0.54 4.31
C VAL A 288 -24.03 -0.04 4.69
N ALA A 289 -24.27 -0.31 5.98
CA ALA A 289 -25.54 -0.80 6.46
C ALA A 289 -26.69 0.17 6.12
N ALA A 290 -26.48 1.47 6.28
CA ALA A 290 -27.46 2.49 5.88
C ALA A 290 -27.75 2.46 4.37
N GLN A 291 -26.74 2.32 3.51
CA GLN A 291 -26.90 2.21 2.06
C GLN A 291 -27.63 0.92 1.67
N VAL A 292 -27.38 -0.18 2.35
CA VAL A 292 -28.05 -1.47 2.17
C VAL A 292 -29.53 -1.36 2.55
N ALA A 293 -29.83 -0.80 3.73
CA ALA A 293 -31.19 -0.60 4.21
C ALA A 293 -32.02 0.31 3.29
N ALA A 294 -31.42 1.41 2.80
CA ALA A 294 -32.07 2.32 1.86
C ALA A 294 -32.51 1.64 0.54
N ARG A 295 -31.92 0.46 0.22
CA ARG A 295 -32.22 -0.35 -0.98
C ARG A 295 -33.03 -1.62 -0.65
N GLY A 296 -33.35 -1.88 0.62
CA GLY A 296 -34.02 -3.10 1.06
C GLY A 296 -33.23 -4.38 0.78
N LEU A 297 -31.92 -4.33 0.96
CA LEU A 297 -31.01 -5.44 0.62
C LEU A 297 -30.43 -6.19 1.84
N GLU A 298 -30.91 -5.94 3.06
CA GLU A 298 -30.37 -6.46 4.33
C GLU A 298 -30.36 -8.00 4.39
N ARG A 299 -31.24 -8.63 3.63
CA ARG A 299 -31.29 -10.09 3.53
C ARG A 299 -30.08 -10.68 2.77
N TRP A 300 -29.54 -9.95 1.81
CA TRP A 300 -28.49 -10.44 0.89
C TRP A 300 -27.13 -9.83 1.13
N VAL A 301 -27.04 -8.73 1.88
CA VAL A 301 -25.81 -8.01 2.16
C VAL A 301 -25.58 -7.95 3.68
N ARG A 302 -24.43 -8.45 4.10
CA ARG A 302 -23.96 -8.37 5.48
C ARG A 302 -22.84 -7.35 5.58
N SER A 303 -23.05 -6.27 6.33
CA SER A 303 -22.01 -5.32 6.69
C SER A 303 -21.44 -5.69 8.06
N SER A 304 -20.13 -5.63 8.19
CA SER A 304 -19.40 -5.90 9.42
C SER A 304 -18.22 -4.96 9.54
N GLY A 305 -17.79 -4.66 10.76
CA GLY A 305 -16.57 -3.89 11.02
C GLY A 305 -15.33 -4.54 10.41
N SER A 306 -14.23 -3.81 10.43
CA SER A 306 -12.93 -4.35 10.00
C SER A 306 -12.55 -5.57 10.82
N VAL A 307 -11.95 -6.55 10.16
CA VAL A 307 -11.34 -7.71 10.82
C VAL A 307 -9.80 -7.58 10.82
N PRO A 308 -9.08 -8.22 11.74
CA PRO A 308 -7.64 -8.31 11.73
C PRO A 308 -7.10 -8.79 10.37
N TYR A 309 -5.89 -8.37 10.02
CA TYR A 309 -5.37 -8.64 8.68
C TYR A 309 -5.27 -10.14 8.36
N LEU A 310 -4.73 -10.96 9.26
CA LEU A 310 -4.62 -12.42 9.02
C LEU A 310 -6.00 -13.08 8.96
N ASP A 311 -6.99 -12.60 9.74
CA ASP A 311 -8.36 -13.06 9.64
C ASP A 311 -8.99 -12.70 8.29
N SER A 312 -8.65 -11.52 7.75
CA SER A 312 -9.10 -11.15 6.41
C SER A 312 -8.55 -12.07 5.31
N LEU A 313 -7.31 -12.54 5.46
CA LEU A 313 -6.72 -13.55 4.55
C LEU A 313 -7.46 -14.89 4.68
N ALA A 314 -7.67 -15.37 5.91
CA ALA A 314 -8.37 -16.62 6.16
C ALA A 314 -9.83 -16.57 5.65
N LEU A 315 -10.55 -15.47 5.92
CA LEU A 315 -11.91 -15.28 5.41
C LEU A 315 -11.93 -15.17 3.88
N SER A 316 -10.96 -14.49 3.28
CA SER A 316 -10.89 -14.38 1.81
C SER A 316 -10.79 -15.74 1.14
N SER A 317 -10.08 -16.69 1.73
CA SER A 317 -9.95 -18.06 1.21
C SER A 317 -11.24 -18.90 1.34
N ARG A 318 -12.21 -18.43 2.12
CA ARG A 318 -13.52 -19.11 2.34
C ARG A 318 -14.63 -18.53 1.46
N MET A 319 -14.41 -17.39 0.79
CA MET A 319 -15.38 -16.81 -0.13
C MET A 319 -15.37 -17.54 -1.48
N ASP A 320 -16.49 -17.51 -2.21
CA ASP A 320 -16.55 -18.04 -3.58
C ASP A 320 -15.95 -17.03 -4.57
N VAL A 321 -16.15 -15.73 -4.32
CA VAL A 321 -15.62 -14.64 -5.16
C VAL A 321 -15.16 -13.49 -4.25
N LEU A 322 -14.07 -12.85 -4.62
CA LEU A 322 -13.56 -11.66 -3.93
C LEU A 322 -13.79 -10.42 -4.80
N LEU A 323 -14.42 -9.41 -4.23
CA LEU A 323 -14.71 -8.16 -4.89
C LEU A 323 -13.62 -7.11 -4.61
N ILE A 324 -13.04 -6.55 -5.66
CA ILE A 324 -12.05 -5.48 -5.57
C ILE A 324 -12.44 -4.31 -6.49
N ASN A 325 -12.25 -3.09 -6.03
CA ASN A 325 -12.57 -1.90 -6.82
C ASN A 325 -11.37 -0.97 -7.02
N ASP A 326 -11.28 -0.40 -8.22
CA ASP A 326 -10.35 0.65 -8.57
C ASP A 326 -10.68 1.99 -7.92
N ALA A 327 -9.66 2.86 -7.89
CA ALA A 327 -9.90 4.30 -7.78
C ALA A 327 -10.33 4.85 -9.14
N ILE A 328 -11.30 5.76 -9.17
CA ILE A 328 -11.65 6.53 -10.37
C ILE A 328 -10.68 7.69 -10.46
N THR A 329 -9.89 7.73 -11.53
CA THR A 329 -8.88 8.78 -11.77
C THR A 329 -9.06 9.50 -13.10
N ARG A 330 -10.07 9.13 -13.88
CA ARG A 330 -10.40 9.76 -15.16
C ARG A 330 -10.63 11.25 -15.01
N GLY A 331 -9.96 12.05 -15.83
CA GLY A 331 -10.01 13.53 -15.76
C GLY A 331 -9.07 14.13 -14.70
N VAL A 332 -8.38 13.30 -13.92
CA VAL A 332 -7.38 13.70 -12.92
C VAL A 332 -5.97 13.40 -13.39
N PHE A 333 -5.75 12.18 -13.85
CA PHE A 333 -4.47 11.71 -14.40
C PHE A 333 -4.65 11.23 -15.84
N PRO A 334 -3.61 11.28 -16.68
CA PRO A 334 -3.65 10.75 -18.03
C PRO A 334 -3.91 9.24 -18.07
N VAL A 335 -3.36 8.52 -17.10
CA VAL A 335 -3.58 7.09 -16.85
C VAL A 335 -3.75 6.85 -15.34
N ASN A 336 -4.49 5.83 -14.95
CA ASN A 336 -4.67 5.50 -13.54
C ASN A 336 -3.37 4.94 -12.93
N PRO A 337 -2.71 5.61 -11.96
CA PRO A 337 -1.46 5.14 -11.39
C PRO A 337 -1.62 4.13 -10.24
N TYR A 338 -2.83 3.81 -9.83
CA TYR A 338 -3.11 3.06 -8.61
C TYR A 338 -3.43 1.60 -8.89
N LEU A 339 -2.69 0.69 -8.24
CA LEU A 339 -3.07 -0.71 -8.12
C LEU A 339 -3.51 -0.96 -6.67
N PRO A 340 -4.78 -1.35 -6.42
CA PRO A 340 -5.24 -1.62 -5.06
C PRO A 340 -4.37 -2.69 -4.38
N SER A 341 -3.87 -2.41 -3.18
CA SER A 341 -2.99 -3.32 -2.42
C SER A 341 -3.63 -4.69 -2.14
N LYS A 342 -4.94 -4.74 -2.03
CA LYS A 342 -5.73 -5.98 -1.85
C LYS A 342 -5.57 -6.97 -2.99
N TRP A 343 -5.18 -6.51 -4.19
CA TRP A 343 -4.93 -7.43 -5.30
C TRP A 343 -3.90 -8.50 -4.94
N SER A 344 -2.83 -8.12 -4.22
CA SER A 344 -1.82 -9.07 -3.79
C SER A 344 -2.36 -10.10 -2.78
N ASP A 345 -3.30 -9.70 -1.93
CA ASP A 345 -3.94 -10.58 -0.95
C ASP A 345 -4.94 -11.52 -1.62
N TYR A 346 -5.79 -10.99 -2.49
CA TYR A 346 -6.81 -11.76 -3.18
C TYR A 346 -6.23 -12.78 -4.16
N ARG A 347 -5.17 -12.42 -4.88
CA ARG A 347 -4.45 -13.35 -5.74
C ARG A 347 -3.90 -14.55 -4.96
N GLY A 348 -3.43 -14.34 -3.73
CA GLY A 348 -2.88 -15.41 -2.90
C GLY A 348 -3.94 -16.30 -2.26
N SER A 349 -5.20 -15.87 -2.18
CA SER A 349 -6.29 -16.68 -1.63
C SER A 349 -6.69 -17.86 -2.52
N GLY A 350 -6.31 -17.84 -3.80
CA GLY A 350 -6.71 -18.84 -4.79
C GLY A 350 -8.20 -18.78 -5.18
N ARG A 351 -8.90 -17.71 -4.81
CA ARG A 351 -10.32 -17.53 -5.13
C ARG A 351 -10.52 -16.63 -6.35
N PRO A 352 -11.59 -16.87 -7.13
CA PRO A 352 -11.99 -15.98 -8.21
C PRO A 352 -12.10 -14.53 -7.75
N VAL A 353 -11.63 -13.59 -8.58
CA VAL A 353 -11.67 -12.16 -8.27
C VAL A 353 -12.53 -11.42 -9.26
N TRP A 354 -13.48 -10.66 -8.74
CA TRP A 354 -14.29 -9.70 -9.50
C TRP A 354 -13.75 -8.29 -9.32
N GLY A 355 -13.21 -7.70 -10.39
CA GLY A 355 -12.77 -6.31 -10.42
C GLY A 355 -13.86 -5.36 -10.90
N LEU A 356 -14.13 -4.30 -10.10
CA LEU A 356 -14.76 -3.08 -10.58
C LEU A 356 -13.65 -2.21 -11.13
N VAL A 357 -13.51 -2.12 -12.45
CA VAL A 357 -12.29 -1.57 -13.07
C VAL A 357 -12.54 -0.24 -13.78
N GLU A 358 -11.56 0.66 -13.69
CA GLU A 358 -11.45 1.79 -14.61
C GLU A 358 -10.72 1.30 -15.87
N PRO A 359 -11.28 1.49 -17.09
CA PRO A 359 -10.65 0.99 -18.31
C PRO A 359 -9.19 1.47 -18.47
N GLY A 360 -8.28 0.53 -18.71
CA GLY A 360 -6.84 0.79 -18.86
C GLY A 360 -6.07 0.98 -17.52
N SER A 361 -6.74 0.79 -16.39
CA SER A 361 -6.07 0.80 -15.08
C SER A 361 -5.12 -0.38 -14.90
N PRO A 362 -4.20 -0.33 -13.93
CA PRO A 362 -3.38 -1.47 -13.56
C PRO A 362 -4.21 -2.68 -13.11
N LEU A 363 -5.35 -2.46 -12.44
CA LEU A 363 -6.25 -3.54 -12.04
C LEU A 363 -6.96 -4.17 -13.23
N ASP A 364 -7.38 -3.38 -14.21
CA ASP A 364 -8.05 -3.87 -15.45
C ASP A 364 -7.16 -4.85 -16.25
N ARG A 365 -5.82 -4.66 -16.15
CA ARG A 365 -4.83 -5.54 -16.82
C ARG A 365 -4.49 -6.80 -16.03
N GLN A 366 -5.01 -6.95 -14.78
CA GLN A 366 -4.77 -8.17 -14.01
C GLN A 366 -5.62 -9.35 -14.51
N PRO A 367 -5.21 -10.59 -14.24
CA PRO A 367 -5.99 -11.79 -14.61
C PRO A 367 -7.21 -11.95 -13.67
N LEU A 368 -8.21 -11.11 -13.86
CA LEU A 368 -9.48 -11.14 -13.11
C LEU A 368 -10.45 -12.15 -13.74
N ASP A 369 -11.16 -12.91 -12.90
CA ASP A 369 -12.18 -13.88 -13.35
C ASP A 369 -13.46 -13.18 -13.81
N HIS A 370 -13.80 -12.08 -13.16
CA HIS A 370 -14.94 -11.23 -13.54
C HIS A 370 -14.52 -9.76 -13.59
N ARG A 371 -15.13 -9.03 -14.54
CA ARG A 371 -14.92 -7.58 -14.69
C ARG A 371 -16.25 -6.88 -14.90
N SER A 372 -16.37 -5.70 -14.31
CA SER A 372 -17.37 -4.70 -14.68
C SER A 372 -16.78 -3.30 -14.52
N PRO A 373 -17.18 -2.33 -15.36
CA PRO A 373 -16.72 -0.96 -15.18
C PRO A 373 -17.20 -0.38 -13.86
N VAL A 374 -16.35 0.42 -13.21
CA VAL A 374 -16.71 1.17 -11.99
C VAL A 374 -17.95 2.04 -12.28
N GLY A 375 -18.93 2.05 -11.36
CA GLY A 375 -20.13 2.86 -11.45
C GLY A 375 -21.23 2.32 -12.38
N HIS A 376 -21.06 1.15 -13.01
CA HIS A 376 -22.02 0.57 -13.96
C HIS A 376 -22.89 -0.53 -13.34
N ALA A 377 -24.05 -0.17 -12.80
CA ALA A 377 -24.98 -1.09 -12.12
C ALA A 377 -25.46 -2.25 -13.03
N THR A 378 -25.77 -1.98 -14.29
CA THR A 378 -26.19 -3.04 -15.23
C THR A 378 -25.08 -4.07 -15.49
N ALA A 379 -23.84 -3.62 -15.64
CA ALA A 379 -22.71 -4.53 -15.81
C ALA A 379 -22.44 -5.33 -14.53
N ALA A 380 -22.58 -4.70 -13.36
CA ALA A 380 -22.49 -5.39 -12.08
C ALA A 380 -23.59 -6.46 -11.92
N ALA A 381 -24.83 -6.14 -12.29
CA ALA A 381 -25.94 -7.11 -12.30
C ALA A 381 -25.66 -8.33 -13.19
N GLN A 382 -25.07 -8.13 -14.36
CA GLN A 382 -24.68 -9.24 -15.26
C GLN A 382 -23.61 -10.15 -14.64
N VAL A 383 -22.64 -9.57 -13.92
CA VAL A 383 -21.62 -10.35 -13.19
C VAL A 383 -22.27 -11.13 -12.04
N LEU A 384 -23.10 -10.46 -11.23
CA LEU A 384 -23.84 -11.09 -10.14
C LEU A 384 -24.72 -12.25 -10.64
N ALA A 385 -25.42 -12.08 -11.78
CA ALA A 385 -26.22 -13.14 -12.36
C ALA A 385 -25.38 -14.36 -12.78
N ARG A 386 -24.18 -14.14 -13.33
CA ARG A 386 -23.25 -15.24 -13.65
C ARG A 386 -22.76 -15.96 -12.39
N ILE A 387 -22.38 -15.23 -11.35
CA ILE A 387 -21.94 -15.82 -10.08
C ILE A 387 -23.06 -16.67 -9.44
N ALA A 388 -24.31 -16.19 -9.50
CA ALA A 388 -25.47 -16.91 -8.98
C ALA A 388 -25.84 -18.16 -9.78
N GLY A 389 -25.57 -18.18 -11.08
CA GLY A 389 -25.97 -19.28 -11.97
C GLY A 389 -24.91 -20.36 -12.21
N GLY A 390 -23.71 -20.14 -11.80
CA GLY A 390 -22.60 -21.04 -12.02
C GLY A 390 -21.80 -21.41 -10.89
#